data_0433d808830040607abeff9bf1748b14
#
_entry.id   0433d808830040607abeff9bf1748b14
#
_cell.length_a   1.000
_cell.length_b   1.000
_cell.length_c   1.000
_cell.angle_alpha   90.00
_cell.angle_beta   90.00
_cell.angle_gamma   90.00
#
_symmetry.space_group_name_H-M   'P 1'
#
loop_
_entity.id
_entity.type
_entity.pdbx_description
1 polymer ?
#
loop_
_entity_poly.entity_id
_entity_poly.type
_entity_poly.pdbx_seq_one_letter_code
_entity_poly.pdbx_strand_id
1 'polypeptide(L)'
;MIPKKIHYVWVGGNEKNNTIKQCMKTWGKHLEGYEVIEWNENNFDIDSHPFVKAAYKAKKWAYVSDYIRAYVIYKYGGIYMDTDVMVYKSFNPLLENHAFIGRENSMHQTGHTMEVYLAT
;
A
#
# COMPACT_ATOMS: atom_id res chain seq x y z
N MET A 1 0.29 -19.74 0.87
CA MET A 1 -0.05 -18.85 -0.25
C MET A 1 -0.44 -17.47 0.25
N ILE A 2 0.02 -16.45 -0.43
CA ILE A 2 -0.26 -15.06 -0.04
C ILE A 2 -1.72 -14.73 -0.38
N PRO A 3 -2.49 -14.17 0.56
CA PRO A 3 -3.88 -13.80 0.27
C PRO A 3 -4.00 -12.76 -0.84
N LYS A 4 -5.08 -12.84 -1.62
CA LYS A 4 -5.36 -11.88 -2.68
C LYS A 4 -5.98 -10.60 -2.13
N LYS A 5 -5.21 -9.90 -1.30
CA LYS A 5 -5.62 -8.65 -0.69
C LYS A 5 -4.59 -7.59 -1.00
N ILE A 6 -5.04 -6.44 -1.45
CA ILE A 6 -4.18 -5.29 -1.70
C ILE A 6 -4.51 -4.24 -0.65
N HIS A 7 -3.51 -3.85 0.13
CA HIS A 7 -3.67 -2.82 1.15
C HIS A 7 -2.98 -1.55 0.71
N TYR A 8 -3.62 -0.43 0.93
CA TYR A 8 -2.95 0.86 0.78
C TYR A 8 -3.45 1.83 1.85
N VAL A 9 -2.71 2.90 2.07
CA VAL A 9 -3.04 3.89 3.11
C VAL A 9 -3.31 5.22 2.46
N TRP A 10 -4.40 5.86 2.85
CA TRP A 10 -4.71 7.21 2.44
C TRP A 10 -5.32 7.96 3.63
N VAL A 11 -4.51 8.78 4.30
CA VAL A 11 -4.90 9.52 5.50
C VAL A 11 -4.76 11.01 5.27
N GLY A 12 -5.36 11.81 6.14
CA GLY A 12 -5.26 13.27 6.10
C GLY A 12 -6.37 13.95 5.32
N GLY A 13 -7.23 13.19 4.68
CA GLY A 13 -8.42 13.74 4.02
C GLY A 13 -8.18 14.49 2.72
N ASN A 14 -6.96 14.46 2.19
CA ASN A 14 -6.67 15.14 0.92
C ASN A 14 -7.23 14.34 -0.25
N GLU A 15 -7.56 15.04 -1.33
CA GLU A 15 -8.00 14.38 -2.54
C GLU A 15 -6.82 13.76 -3.28
N LYS A 16 -7.03 12.58 -3.86
CA LYS A 16 -5.99 11.92 -4.65
C LYS A 16 -5.80 12.67 -5.97
N ASN A 17 -4.55 12.95 -6.33
CA ASN A 17 -4.25 13.65 -7.58
C ASN A 17 -4.40 12.72 -8.80
N ASN A 18 -4.29 13.28 -10.01
CA ASN A 18 -4.50 12.52 -11.23
C ASN A 18 -3.46 11.40 -11.42
N THR A 19 -2.23 11.62 -11.04
CA THR A 19 -1.17 10.61 -11.14
C THR A 19 -1.52 9.39 -10.29
N ILE A 20 -1.95 9.62 -9.05
CA ILE A 20 -2.37 8.54 -8.15
C ILE A 20 -3.58 7.82 -8.71
N LYS A 21 -4.58 8.55 -9.19
CA LYS A 21 -5.78 7.94 -9.77
C LYS A 21 -5.44 7.04 -10.96
N GLN A 22 -4.51 7.47 -11.81
CA GLN A 22 -4.07 6.68 -12.96
C GLN A 22 -3.32 5.42 -12.52
N CYS A 23 -2.44 5.54 -11.53
CA CYS A 23 -1.74 4.37 -10.99
C CYS A 23 -2.72 3.34 -10.44
N MET A 24 -3.66 3.79 -9.62
CA MET A 24 -4.65 2.91 -9.01
C MET A 24 -5.59 2.28 -10.02
N LYS A 25 -5.84 2.94 -11.14
CA LYS A 25 -6.65 2.40 -12.22
C LYS A 25 -6.00 1.14 -12.83
N THR A 26 -4.67 1.09 -12.87
CA THR A 26 -3.98 -0.09 -13.36
C THR A 26 -4.17 -1.30 -12.45
N TRP A 27 -4.42 -1.07 -11.15
CA TRP A 27 -4.69 -2.16 -10.21
C TRP A 27 -5.98 -2.89 -10.58
N GLY A 28 -7.04 -2.14 -10.87
CA GLY A 28 -8.31 -2.74 -11.28
C GLY A 28 -8.19 -3.51 -12.59
N LYS A 29 -7.30 -3.07 -13.48
CA LYS A 29 -7.11 -3.72 -14.76
C LYS A 29 -6.37 -5.05 -14.66
N HIS A 30 -5.36 -5.13 -13.79
CA HIS A 30 -4.46 -6.28 -13.74
C HIS A 30 -4.63 -7.20 -12.53
N LEU A 31 -5.36 -6.75 -11.53
CA LEU A 31 -5.53 -7.47 -10.27
C LEU A 31 -6.98 -7.92 -10.06
N GLU A 32 -7.57 -8.50 -11.11
CA GLU A 32 -8.91 -9.03 -11.02
C GLU A 32 -8.98 -10.14 -9.96
N GLY A 33 -10.01 -10.10 -9.15
CA GLY A 33 -10.17 -11.07 -8.07
C GLY A 33 -9.45 -10.72 -6.77
N TYR A 34 -8.72 -9.61 -6.75
CA TYR A 34 -8.09 -9.15 -5.52
C TYR A 34 -9.03 -8.19 -4.78
N GLU A 35 -9.05 -8.30 -3.47
CA GLU A 35 -9.75 -7.34 -2.62
C GLU A 35 -8.83 -6.14 -2.38
N VAL A 36 -9.27 -4.94 -2.70
CA VAL A 36 -8.48 -3.71 -2.49
C VAL A 36 -9.04 -2.97 -1.28
N ILE A 37 -8.19 -2.74 -0.29
CA ILE A 37 -8.60 -2.15 0.98
C ILE A 37 -7.87 -0.85 1.20
N GLU A 38 -8.61 0.25 1.31
CA GLU A 38 -8.05 1.53 1.73
C GLU A 38 -8.04 1.61 3.25
N TRP A 39 -6.88 1.90 3.83
CA TRP A 39 -6.76 2.13 5.27
C TRP A 39 -6.70 3.63 5.51
N ASN A 40 -7.59 4.12 6.34
CA ASN A 40 -7.71 5.53 6.65
C ASN A 40 -8.24 5.72 8.07
N GLU A 41 -8.62 6.94 8.41
CA GLU A 41 -9.10 7.28 9.75
C GLU A 41 -10.39 6.55 10.14
N ASN A 42 -11.13 6.05 9.16
CA ASN A 42 -12.40 5.38 9.45
C ASN A 42 -12.24 3.92 9.86
N ASN A 43 -11.16 3.28 9.43
CA ASN A 43 -10.96 1.86 9.70
C ASN A 43 -9.65 1.53 10.42
N PHE A 44 -8.85 2.53 10.76
CA PHE A 44 -7.67 2.36 11.59
C PHE A 44 -7.74 3.37 12.74
N ASP A 45 -7.56 2.90 13.97
CA ASP A 45 -7.59 3.77 15.14
C ASP A 45 -6.26 4.51 15.27
N ILE A 46 -6.24 5.76 14.84
CA ILE A 46 -5.06 6.62 14.89
C ILE A 46 -4.53 6.80 16.32
N ASP A 47 -5.42 6.75 17.31
CA ASP A 47 -5.04 6.95 18.69
C ASP A 47 -4.55 5.68 19.39
N SER A 48 -4.58 4.55 18.69
CA SER A 48 -4.23 3.26 19.29
C SER A 48 -2.75 3.11 19.63
N HIS A 49 -1.89 3.94 19.02
CA HIS A 49 -0.45 3.86 19.24
C HIS A 49 0.15 5.26 19.34
N PRO A 50 0.99 5.55 20.34
CA PRO A 50 1.54 6.89 20.53
C PRO A 50 2.32 7.44 19.33
N PHE A 51 3.07 6.58 18.65
CA PHE A 51 3.83 6.99 17.46
C PHE A 51 2.90 7.46 16.36
N VAL A 52 1.86 6.68 16.06
CA VAL A 52 0.92 7.01 15.00
C VAL A 52 0.14 8.28 15.33
N LYS A 53 -0.30 8.41 16.59
CA LYS A 53 -1.00 9.60 17.06
C LYS A 53 -0.15 10.84 16.88
N ALA A 54 1.11 10.79 17.29
CA ALA A 54 2.02 11.93 17.17
C ALA A 54 2.31 12.27 15.70
N ALA A 55 2.55 11.26 14.86
CA ALA A 55 2.81 11.46 13.45
C ALA A 55 1.60 12.05 12.73
N TYR A 56 0.41 11.57 13.05
CA TYR A 56 -0.82 12.09 12.48
C TYR A 56 -1.06 13.55 12.86
N LYS A 57 -0.88 13.86 14.14
CA LYS A 57 -1.05 15.23 14.64
C LYS A 57 -0.06 16.18 13.98
N ALA A 58 1.15 15.73 13.69
CA ALA A 58 2.17 16.51 13.01
C ALA A 58 2.02 16.50 11.49
N LYS A 59 0.99 15.84 10.96
CA LYS A 59 0.73 15.70 9.52
C LYS A 59 1.86 15.00 8.78
N LYS A 60 2.53 14.09 9.46
CA LYS A 60 3.61 13.27 8.88
C LYS A 60 3.02 12.00 8.29
N TRP A 61 2.35 12.15 7.14
CA TRP A 61 1.57 11.06 6.56
C TRP A 61 2.42 9.84 6.19
N ALA A 62 3.66 10.05 5.75
CA ALA A 62 4.56 8.94 5.43
C ALA A 62 4.84 8.07 6.65
N TYR A 63 5.02 8.65 7.82
CA TYR A 63 5.25 7.88 9.04
C TYR A 63 3.99 7.14 9.50
N VAL A 64 2.83 7.75 9.32
CA VAL A 64 1.55 7.08 9.60
C VAL A 64 1.41 5.86 8.68
N SER A 65 1.69 6.04 7.39
CA SER A 65 1.62 4.95 6.41
C SER A 65 2.59 3.83 6.73
N ASP A 66 3.81 4.15 7.16
CA ASP A 66 4.81 3.14 7.51
C ASP A 66 4.33 2.22 8.64
N TYR A 67 3.69 2.79 9.64
CA TYR A 67 3.17 1.99 10.75
C TYR A 67 1.99 1.12 10.28
N ILE A 68 1.03 1.70 9.59
CA ILE A 68 -0.18 0.99 9.14
C ILE A 68 0.22 -0.13 8.19
N ARG A 69 1.16 0.12 7.29
CA ARG A 69 1.69 -0.89 6.37
C ARG A 69 2.18 -2.13 7.12
N ALA A 70 3.05 -1.92 8.09
CA ALA A 70 3.60 -3.03 8.88
C ALA A 70 2.49 -3.77 9.66
N TYR A 71 1.57 -3.02 10.23
CA TYR A 71 0.47 -3.58 11.01
C TYR A 71 -0.45 -4.46 10.16
N VAL A 72 -0.88 -3.97 8.98
CA VAL A 72 -1.84 -4.72 8.18
C VAL A 72 -1.23 -5.96 7.54
N ILE A 73 0.02 -5.90 7.14
CA ILE A 73 0.72 -7.06 6.60
C ILE A 73 0.91 -8.12 7.70
N TYR A 74 1.29 -7.71 8.89
CA TYR A 74 1.42 -8.63 10.03
C TYR A 74 0.10 -9.29 10.38
N LYS A 75 -0.98 -8.50 10.43
CA LYS A 75 -2.26 -8.98 10.94
C LYS A 75 -3.07 -9.75 9.90
N TYR A 76 -3.06 -9.29 8.65
CA TYR A 76 -3.95 -9.83 7.63
C TYR A 76 -3.22 -10.55 6.50
N GLY A 77 -1.93 -10.32 6.33
CA GLY A 77 -1.22 -10.79 5.16
C GLY A 77 -1.67 -10.06 3.89
N GLY A 78 -1.26 -10.53 2.75
CA GLY A 78 -1.59 -9.90 1.47
C GLY A 78 -0.45 -9.01 0.98
N ILE A 79 -0.79 -8.03 0.19
CA ILE A 79 0.17 -7.17 -0.49
C ILE A 79 -0.08 -5.72 -0.10
N TYR A 80 0.96 -5.03 0.35
CA TYR A 80 0.87 -3.59 0.53
C TYR A 80 1.41 -2.87 -0.70
N MET A 81 0.72 -1.85 -1.16
CA MET A 81 1.18 -1.01 -2.26
C MET A 81 1.01 0.45 -1.92
N ASP A 82 2.01 1.25 -2.27
CA ASP A 82 1.88 2.70 -2.24
C ASP A 82 0.95 3.14 -3.38
N THR A 83 0.27 4.25 -3.19
CA THR A 83 -0.75 4.72 -4.15
C THR A 83 -0.17 5.16 -5.49
N ASP A 84 1.12 5.44 -5.56
CA ASP A 84 1.79 5.86 -6.78
C ASP A 84 2.44 4.69 -7.55
N VAL A 85 2.03 3.46 -7.26
CA VAL A 85 2.53 2.28 -7.95
C VAL A 85 1.64 1.92 -9.12
N MET A 86 2.23 1.76 -10.29
CA MET A 86 1.53 1.24 -11.46
C MET A 86 1.71 -0.26 -11.56
N VAL A 87 0.64 -0.97 -11.89
CA VAL A 87 0.67 -2.42 -12.04
C VAL A 87 0.58 -2.76 -13.52
N TYR A 88 1.54 -3.52 -14.03
CA TYR A 88 1.58 -3.92 -15.42
C TYR A 88 1.20 -5.38 -15.65
N LYS A 89 1.29 -6.20 -14.62
CA LYS A 89 0.96 -7.63 -14.70
C LYS A 89 0.37 -8.08 -13.38
N SER A 90 -0.41 -9.14 -13.42
CA SER A 90 -0.96 -9.73 -12.20
C SER A 90 0.14 -10.27 -11.29
N PHE A 91 -0.10 -10.25 -9.99
CA PHE A 91 0.79 -10.86 -9.00
C PHE A 91 0.52 -12.35 -8.81
N ASN A 92 -0.42 -12.95 -9.53
CA ASN A 92 -0.77 -14.35 -9.35
C ASN A 92 0.43 -15.29 -9.31
N PRO A 93 1.43 -15.18 -10.21
CA PRO A 93 2.57 -16.08 -10.16
C PRO A 93 3.42 -15.95 -8.89
N LEU A 94 3.30 -14.83 -8.18
CA LEU A 94 4.10 -14.56 -6.98
C LEU A 94 3.42 -15.02 -5.70
N LEU A 95 2.14 -15.35 -5.75
CA LEU A 95 1.37 -15.67 -4.55
C LEU A 95 1.78 -16.97 -3.88
N GLU A 96 2.47 -17.85 -4.59
CA GLU A 96 2.97 -19.10 -4.03
C GLU A 96 4.21 -18.90 -3.17
N ASN A 97 4.84 -17.75 -3.24
CA ASN A 97 5.99 -17.45 -2.40
C ASN A 97 5.55 -17.23 -0.95
N HIS A 98 6.48 -17.41 -0.02
CA HIS A 98 6.20 -17.07 1.39
C HIS A 98 6.15 -15.56 1.55
N ALA A 99 6.99 -14.84 0.84
CA ALA A 99 6.99 -13.38 0.81
C ALA A 99 7.71 -12.90 -0.45
N PHE A 100 7.41 -11.70 -0.89
CA PHE A 100 8.21 -11.04 -1.92
C PHE A 100 8.18 -9.53 -1.72
N ILE A 101 9.13 -8.84 -2.31
CA ILE A 101 9.19 -7.38 -2.25
C ILE A 101 9.56 -6.88 -3.64
N GLY A 102 8.88 -5.83 -4.06
CA GLY A 102 9.21 -5.16 -5.30
C GLY A 102 10.43 -4.28 -5.14
N ARG A 103 11.23 -4.23 -6.19
CA ARG A 103 12.44 -3.45 -6.16
C ARG A 103 12.16 -2.05 -6.65
N GLU A 104 12.61 -1.07 -5.91
CA GLU A 104 12.56 0.31 -6.35
C GLU A 104 13.58 0.52 -7.46
N ASN A 105 13.15 1.13 -8.57
CA ASN A 105 14.06 1.49 -9.63
C ASN A 105 14.61 2.88 -9.38
N SER A 106 15.67 2.95 -8.62
CA SER A 106 16.27 4.22 -8.24
C SER A 106 17.03 4.91 -9.34
N MET A 107 17.19 4.24 -10.52
CA MET A 107 18.01 4.83 -11.48
C MET A 107 17.42 5.88 -12.29
N HIS A 108 16.29 6.01 -12.27
CA HIS A 108 15.80 6.84 -13.16
C HIS A 108 14.87 7.70 -12.70
N GLN A 109 15.07 8.45 -12.80
CA GLN A 109 14.70 9.67 -12.95
C GLN A 109 13.25 9.86 -13.37
N THR A 110 12.57 8.88 -13.65
CA THR A 110 11.16 8.94 -13.92
C THR A 110 10.33 9.21 -12.68
N GLY A 111 10.94 9.10 -11.51
CA GLY A 111 10.20 9.31 -10.27
C GLY A 111 9.23 8.21 -9.90
N HIS A 112 9.25 7.12 -10.62
CA HIS A 112 8.40 6.01 -10.27
C HIS A 112 9.16 5.00 -9.46
N THR A 113 8.70 4.82 -8.24
CA THR A 113 9.20 3.77 -7.40
C THR A 113 8.13 2.71 -7.32
N MET A 114 8.55 1.47 -7.40
CA MET A 114 7.64 0.37 -7.22
C MET A 114 8.07 -0.38 -5.99
N GLU A 115 7.39 -0.16 -4.88
CA GLU A 115 7.62 -0.90 -3.67
C GLU A 115 6.40 -1.77 -3.40
N VAL A 116 6.63 -3.07 -3.37
CA VAL A 116 5.59 -4.03 -3.08
C VAL A 116 6.06 -4.89 -1.93
N TYR A 117 5.34 -4.86 -0.81
CA TYR A 117 5.66 -5.64 0.36
C TYR A 117 4.56 -6.66 0.57
N LEU A 118 4.97 -7.92 0.76
CA LEU A 118 3.99 -8.92 1.01
C LEU A 118 4.39 -9.79 2.15
N ALA A 119 3.41 -10.37 2.76
CA ALA A 119 3.58 -11.40 3.75
C ALA A 119 2.58 -12.52 3.50
N THR A 120 2.89 -13.65 4.02
CA THR A 120 1.94 -14.78 3.96
C THR A 120 0.83 -14.61 4.99
#